data_de7f4fe1910a6612cfd1c4ba296a1b94
#
_entry.id   de7f4fe1910a6612cfd1c4ba296a1b94
#
_cell.length_a   1.000
_cell.length_b   1.000
_cell.length_c   1.000
_cell.angle_alpha   90.00
_cell.angle_beta   90.00
_cell.angle_gamma   90.00
#
_symmetry.space_group_name_H-M   'P 1'
#
loop_
_entity.id
_entity.type
_entity.pdbx_description
1 polymer ?
#
loop_
_entity_poly.entity_id
_entity_poly.type
_entity_poly.pdbx_seq_one_letter_code
_entity_poly.pdbx_strand_id
1 'polypeptide(L)'
;MKKEERKKLKEVYGWRTWAGSGLLLFLLIFTFFAYLALFATQPQALLAGQEPFPESSSKHVVVEAESIFLLAEEDNVAIYLVSAAKVRDKPYLVLVASKDDPDVAAARLKTYGALLNEPAKLIGEVDKSDAAKKLLDTMADNSETGLPYRNQLWTEYLVNMKEYRQSQKTIHWLVYGFTAATVLCILWGLINRYRRRQFYSRLYQDFPELKGQLDHLQVASDYADDYRGLYLYKDSLICLGLRMALLPINELAALTLNKIVSRGRYGVKQVNYFFRARDVKGQFHTFRSYHGRNKTLAEDLEIFLVVLGQGYPDLKITSK
;
A
#
# COMPACT_ATOMS: atom_id res chain seq x y z
N MET A 1 8.70 26.47 5.67
CA MET A 1 7.39 26.83 6.23
C MET A 1 7.63 27.43 7.61
N LYS A 2 7.21 28.66 7.84
CA LYS A 2 7.38 29.36 9.13
C LYS A 2 6.45 28.76 10.21
N LYS A 3 6.74 29.02 11.47
CA LYS A 3 5.98 28.48 12.62
C LYS A 3 4.48 28.82 12.54
N GLU A 4 4.17 30.03 12.13
CA GLU A 4 2.79 30.52 11.97
C GLU A 4 2.03 29.85 10.85
N GLU A 5 2.66 29.64 9.70
CA GLU A 5 2.06 28.90 8.60
C GLU A 5 1.68 27.47 9.02
N ARG A 6 2.49 26.87 9.92
CA ARG A 6 2.16 25.57 10.51
C ARG A 6 0.99 25.66 11.48
N LYS A 7 0.90 26.77 12.25
CA LYS A 7 -0.20 26.99 13.21
C LYS A 7 -1.54 27.09 12.45
N LYS A 8 -1.63 27.98 11.46
CA LYS A 8 -2.84 28.14 10.63
C LYS A 8 -3.21 26.87 9.88
N LEU A 9 -2.24 26.12 9.36
CA LEU A 9 -2.52 24.82 8.77
C LEU A 9 -3.11 23.82 9.75
N LYS A 10 -2.64 23.80 10.99
CA LYS A 10 -3.21 22.94 12.03
C LYS A 10 -4.63 23.34 12.39
N GLU A 11 -4.92 24.62 12.47
CA GLU A 11 -6.26 25.16 12.74
C GLU A 11 -7.25 24.76 11.65
N VAL A 12 -6.84 24.90 10.38
CA VAL A 12 -7.69 24.55 9.23
C VAL A 12 -7.83 23.04 8.97
N TYR A 13 -6.83 22.25 9.33
CA TYR A 13 -6.81 20.81 9.00
C TYR A 13 -7.01 19.88 10.18
N GLY A 14 -6.78 20.35 11.39
CA GLY A 14 -6.89 19.53 12.61
C GLY A 14 -6.15 18.19 12.47
N TRP A 15 -6.85 17.10 12.77
CA TRP A 15 -6.32 15.74 12.76
C TRP A 15 -5.81 15.22 11.40
N ARG A 16 -6.27 15.79 10.27
CA ARG A 16 -5.88 15.35 8.92
C ARG A 16 -4.38 15.55 8.62
N THR A 17 -3.73 16.49 9.31
CA THR A 17 -2.27 16.67 9.18
C THR A 17 -1.51 15.49 9.78
N TRP A 18 -2.05 14.91 10.85
CA TRP A 18 -1.47 13.75 11.52
C TRP A 18 -1.75 12.44 10.79
N ALA A 19 -2.92 12.33 10.17
CA ALA A 19 -3.31 11.14 9.42
C ALA A 19 -2.34 10.83 8.25
N GLY A 20 -1.89 11.86 7.54
CA GLY A 20 -0.89 11.69 6.46
C GLY A 20 0.47 11.21 6.96
N SER A 21 0.93 11.75 8.10
CA SER A 21 2.19 11.32 8.72
C SER A 21 2.07 9.92 9.31
N GLY A 22 0.93 9.60 9.92
CA GLY A 22 0.63 8.26 10.44
C GLY A 22 0.60 7.20 9.33
N LEU A 23 -0.04 7.51 8.21
CA LEU A 23 -0.07 6.63 7.05
C LEU A 23 1.35 6.36 6.51
N LEU A 24 2.17 7.40 6.37
CA LEU A 24 3.55 7.22 5.90
C LEU A 24 4.37 6.37 6.87
N LEU A 25 4.26 6.61 8.17
CA LEU A 25 4.93 5.80 9.19
C LEU A 25 4.47 4.33 9.12
N PHE A 26 3.17 4.10 9.01
CA PHE A 26 2.59 2.78 8.83
C PHE A 26 3.19 2.07 7.60
N LEU A 27 3.19 2.73 6.45
CA LEU A 27 3.75 2.16 5.21
C LEU A 27 5.25 1.85 5.34
N LEU A 28 6.03 2.71 6.01
CA LEU A 28 7.46 2.48 6.24
C LEU A 28 7.69 1.24 7.13
N ILE A 29 6.92 1.10 8.21
CA ILE A 29 7.00 -0.06 9.10
C ILE A 29 6.65 -1.34 8.35
N PHE A 30 5.54 -1.35 7.60
CA PHE A 30 5.14 -2.53 6.83
C PHE A 30 6.12 -2.87 5.71
N THR A 31 6.66 -1.87 5.02
CA THR A 31 7.71 -2.08 4.02
C THR A 31 8.93 -2.73 4.66
N PHE A 32 9.36 -2.24 5.83
CA PHE A 32 10.49 -2.82 6.56
C PHE A 32 10.25 -4.28 6.93
N PHE A 33 9.09 -4.63 7.51
CA PHE A 33 8.76 -6.00 7.85
C PHE A 33 8.62 -6.91 6.62
N ALA A 34 8.07 -6.39 5.52
CA ALA A 34 7.99 -7.13 4.27
C ALA A 34 9.39 -7.45 3.70
N TYR A 35 10.33 -6.50 3.78
CA TYR A 35 11.73 -6.74 3.41
C TYR A 35 12.42 -7.75 4.33
N LEU A 36 12.19 -7.69 5.64
CA LEU A 36 12.72 -8.69 6.57
C LEU A 36 12.18 -10.09 6.25
N ALA A 37 10.87 -10.21 6.00
CA ALA A 37 10.26 -11.48 5.60
C ALA A 37 10.84 -12.00 4.28
N LEU A 38 11.02 -11.12 3.28
CA LEU A 38 11.65 -11.49 2.02
C LEU A 38 13.06 -12.01 2.23
N PHE A 39 13.88 -11.28 3.01
CA PHE A 39 15.26 -11.67 3.29
C PHE A 39 15.33 -13.03 4.01
N ALA A 40 14.50 -13.23 5.05
CA ALA A 40 14.47 -14.46 5.83
C ALA A 40 14.01 -15.69 5.01
N THR A 41 13.25 -15.48 3.94
CA THR A 41 12.71 -16.57 3.11
C THR A 41 13.46 -16.74 1.78
N GLN A 42 14.51 -15.95 1.52
CA GLN A 42 15.34 -16.14 0.34
C GLN A 42 16.05 -17.49 0.35
N PRO A 43 16.17 -18.17 -0.81
CA PRO A 43 16.84 -19.46 -0.92
C PRO A 43 18.26 -19.44 -0.33
N GLN A 44 19.02 -18.38 -0.60
CA GLN A 44 20.40 -18.25 -0.10
C GLN A 44 20.46 -18.19 1.44
N ALA A 45 19.54 -17.45 2.07
CA ALA A 45 19.48 -17.34 3.52
C ALA A 45 19.06 -18.67 4.17
N LEU A 46 18.10 -19.36 3.55
CA LEU A 46 17.65 -20.68 4.01
C LEU A 46 18.75 -21.73 3.87
N LEU A 47 19.49 -21.73 2.76
CA LEU A 47 20.61 -22.66 2.55
C LEU A 47 21.81 -22.40 3.47
N ALA A 48 22.00 -21.16 3.91
CA ALA A 48 23.11 -20.78 4.77
C ALA A 48 22.83 -20.97 6.27
N GLY A 49 21.57 -20.83 6.69
CA GLY A 49 21.19 -20.72 8.10
C GLY A 49 20.34 -21.83 8.67
N GLN A 50 19.83 -22.75 7.83
CA GLN A 50 18.96 -23.81 8.32
C GLN A 50 19.67 -25.16 8.42
N GLU A 51 19.40 -25.84 9.51
CA GLU A 51 19.74 -27.27 9.64
C GLU A 51 18.95 -28.06 8.58
N PRO A 52 19.59 -29.00 7.87
CA PRO A 52 18.87 -29.83 6.91
C PRO A 52 17.81 -30.68 7.57
N PHE A 53 16.82 -31.08 6.76
CA PHE A 53 15.83 -32.07 7.16
C PHE A 53 16.50 -33.32 7.76
N PRO A 54 15.96 -33.93 8.82
CA PRO A 54 14.72 -33.65 9.55
C PRO A 54 14.85 -32.74 10.78
N GLU A 55 16.02 -32.22 11.05
CA GLU A 55 16.36 -31.52 12.30
C GLU A 55 15.70 -30.12 12.40
N SER A 56 15.31 -29.54 11.24
CA SER A 56 14.68 -28.24 11.22
C SER A 56 13.24 -28.26 11.76
N SER A 57 12.99 -27.46 12.79
CA SER A 57 11.65 -27.20 13.32
C SER A 57 10.92 -26.03 12.60
N SER A 58 11.55 -25.44 11.60
CA SER A 58 11.03 -24.26 10.90
C SER A 58 9.94 -24.62 9.90
N LYS A 59 9.15 -23.60 9.51
CA LYS A 59 8.16 -23.72 8.44
C LYS A 59 8.75 -24.11 7.09
N HIS A 60 9.98 -23.68 6.83
CA HIS A 60 10.74 -24.00 5.61
C HIS A 60 11.85 -24.99 5.94
N VAL A 61 12.04 -25.94 5.07
CA VAL A 61 13.09 -26.97 5.24
C VAL A 61 13.96 -27.05 4.00
N VAL A 62 15.24 -27.37 4.24
CA VAL A 62 16.19 -27.71 3.18
C VAL A 62 16.36 -29.22 3.16
N VAL A 63 16.05 -29.84 2.05
CA VAL A 63 16.21 -31.28 1.83
C VAL A 63 17.47 -31.53 1.01
N GLU A 64 18.41 -32.29 1.57
CA GLU A 64 19.59 -32.76 0.83
C GLU A 64 19.24 -34.09 0.17
N ALA A 65 18.83 -34.02 -1.10
CA ALA A 65 18.35 -35.16 -1.87
C ALA A 65 19.49 -35.92 -2.53
N GLU A 66 19.63 -37.19 -2.23
CA GLU A 66 20.54 -38.13 -2.91
C GLU A 66 19.92 -38.72 -4.18
N SER A 67 18.60 -38.97 -4.13
CA SER A 67 17.85 -39.48 -5.27
C SER A 67 16.42 -38.95 -5.27
N ILE A 68 15.83 -38.81 -6.46
CA ILE A 68 14.48 -38.29 -6.65
C ILE A 68 13.74 -39.17 -7.65
N PHE A 69 12.65 -39.81 -7.21
CA PHE A 69 11.81 -40.67 -8.00
C PHE A 69 10.42 -40.03 -8.20
N LEU A 70 9.95 -39.93 -9.43
CA LEU A 70 8.60 -39.49 -9.72
C LEU A 70 7.64 -40.62 -9.33
N LEU A 71 6.68 -40.34 -8.44
CA LEU A 71 5.63 -41.28 -8.03
C LEU A 71 4.34 -41.08 -8.80
N ALA A 72 3.91 -39.84 -8.89
CA ALA A 72 2.66 -39.49 -9.56
C ALA A 72 2.76 -38.09 -10.16
N GLU A 73 1.97 -37.88 -11.20
CA GLU A 73 1.87 -36.60 -11.89
C GLU A 73 0.40 -36.36 -12.22
N GLU A 74 -0.16 -35.23 -11.76
CA GLU A 74 -1.54 -34.85 -11.98
C GLU A 74 -1.60 -33.34 -12.29
N ASP A 75 -2.20 -32.98 -13.41
CA ASP A 75 -2.32 -31.61 -13.90
C ASP A 75 -0.98 -30.84 -13.87
N ASN A 76 -0.85 -29.91 -12.91
CA ASN A 76 0.34 -29.05 -12.69
C ASN A 76 1.14 -29.44 -11.44
N VAL A 77 0.91 -30.61 -10.87
CA VAL A 77 1.55 -31.07 -9.64
C VAL A 77 2.24 -32.40 -9.91
N ALA A 78 3.46 -32.52 -9.45
CA ALA A 78 4.19 -33.78 -9.44
C ALA A 78 4.58 -34.14 -7.99
N ILE A 79 4.43 -35.40 -7.68
CA ILE A 79 4.75 -35.99 -6.38
C ILE A 79 6.00 -36.85 -6.54
N TYR A 80 7.00 -36.59 -5.74
CA TYR A 80 8.26 -37.26 -5.79
C TYR A 80 8.54 -37.97 -4.46
N LEU A 81 9.16 -39.12 -4.55
CA LEU A 81 9.84 -39.76 -3.44
C LEU A 81 11.31 -39.33 -3.48
N VAL A 82 11.77 -38.77 -2.38
CA VAL A 82 13.13 -38.28 -2.27
C VAL A 82 13.87 -39.07 -1.21
N SER A 83 15.06 -39.57 -1.55
CA SER A 83 15.99 -40.14 -0.56
C SER A 83 16.84 -39.00 0.01
N ALA A 84 16.79 -38.83 1.34
CA ALA A 84 17.53 -37.77 2.02
C ALA A 84 18.73 -38.34 2.79
N ALA A 85 19.90 -37.73 2.60
CA ALA A 85 21.21 -38.21 3.04
C ALA A 85 21.37 -38.43 4.54
N LYS A 86 20.58 -37.76 5.38
CA LYS A 86 20.80 -37.71 6.83
C LYS A 86 19.79 -38.50 7.68
N VAL A 87 18.80 -39.10 7.11
CA VAL A 87 17.74 -39.80 7.87
C VAL A 87 18.00 -41.30 7.88
N ARG A 88 18.62 -41.78 8.95
CA ARG A 88 19.07 -43.19 9.03
C ARG A 88 17.92 -44.20 9.08
N ASP A 89 16.82 -43.89 9.77
CA ASP A 89 15.72 -44.87 10.00
C ASP A 89 14.57 -44.73 8.99
N LYS A 90 14.35 -43.52 8.45
CA LYS A 90 13.32 -43.21 7.46
C LYS A 90 13.89 -42.32 6.36
N PRO A 91 14.70 -42.84 5.47
CA PRO A 91 15.46 -42.03 4.50
C PRO A 91 14.58 -41.41 3.41
N TYR A 92 13.33 -41.87 3.24
CA TYR A 92 12.47 -41.40 2.19
C TYR A 92 11.42 -40.39 2.68
N LEU A 93 11.29 -39.30 1.97
CA LEU A 93 10.23 -38.31 2.20
C LEU A 93 9.46 -38.02 0.91
N VAL A 94 8.23 -37.53 1.08
CA VAL A 94 7.38 -37.10 -0.02
C VAL A 94 7.59 -35.62 -0.29
N LEU A 95 7.92 -35.29 -1.53
CA LEU A 95 8.07 -33.93 -2.03
C LEU A 95 6.99 -33.65 -3.05
N VAL A 96 6.31 -32.51 -2.90
CA VAL A 96 5.32 -32.01 -3.85
C VAL A 96 5.89 -30.77 -4.54
N ALA A 97 5.92 -30.77 -5.85
CA ALA A 97 6.43 -29.67 -6.65
C ALA A 97 5.52 -29.39 -7.86
N SER A 98 5.76 -28.26 -8.54
CA SER A 98 5.19 -28.06 -9.86
C SER A 98 5.84 -29.01 -10.86
N LYS A 99 5.09 -29.47 -11.86
CA LYS A 99 5.58 -30.40 -12.89
C LYS A 99 6.90 -29.96 -13.53
N ASP A 100 7.00 -28.68 -13.84
CA ASP A 100 8.17 -28.06 -14.50
C ASP A 100 9.05 -27.27 -13.51
N ASP A 101 9.13 -27.72 -12.24
CA ASP A 101 9.98 -27.01 -11.26
C ASP A 101 11.46 -27.18 -11.66
N PRO A 102 12.18 -26.05 -11.92
CA PRO A 102 13.55 -26.09 -12.45
C PRO A 102 14.55 -26.70 -11.45
N ASP A 103 14.33 -26.54 -10.14
CA ASP A 103 15.24 -27.09 -9.12
C ASP A 103 15.09 -28.61 -9.04
N VAL A 104 13.86 -29.11 -9.15
CA VAL A 104 13.60 -30.56 -9.21
C VAL A 104 14.14 -31.15 -10.51
N ALA A 105 13.94 -30.49 -11.64
CA ALA A 105 14.50 -30.93 -12.92
C ALA A 105 16.03 -30.98 -12.87
N ALA A 106 16.67 -29.95 -12.34
CA ALA A 106 18.12 -29.90 -12.17
C ALA A 106 18.62 -31.00 -11.21
N ALA A 107 17.91 -31.23 -10.11
CA ALA A 107 18.24 -32.26 -9.13
C ALA A 107 18.10 -33.68 -9.77
N ARG A 108 17.04 -33.94 -10.53
CA ARG A 108 16.85 -35.20 -11.26
C ARG A 108 17.96 -35.46 -12.27
N LEU A 109 18.37 -34.44 -13.02
CA LEU A 109 19.49 -34.57 -13.96
C LEU A 109 20.80 -34.92 -13.23
N LYS A 110 21.05 -34.34 -12.07
CA LYS A 110 22.18 -34.72 -11.23
C LYS A 110 22.10 -36.15 -10.73
N THR A 111 20.92 -36.66 -10.39
CA THR A 111 20.73 -38.01 -9.90
C THR A 111 20.79 -39.08 -11.01
N TYR A 112 20.58 -38.72 -12.28
CA TYR A 112 20.63 -39.66 -13.40
C TYR A 112 21.99 -39.74 -14.10
N GLY A 113 22.74 -38.69 -14.08
CA GLY A 113 23.93 -38.55 -14.93
C GLY A 113 25.27 -38.45 -14.20
N ALA A 114 25.28 -38.14 -12.94
CA ALA A 114 26.47 -37.98 -12.17
C ALA A 114 26.51 -38.98 -11.03
N LEU A 115 27.60 -39.64 -10.89
CA LEU A 115 28.07 -40.18 -9.62
C LEU A 115 28.13 -38.99 -8.66
N LEU A 116 27.12 -38.79 -7.88
CA LEU A 116 26.94 -37.59 -7.10
C LEU A 116 27.89 -37.62 -5.90
N ASN A 117 28.87 -36.78 -5.96
CA ASN A 117 29.65 -36.44 -4.78
C ASN A 117 28.93 -35.43 -3.88
N GLU A 118 27.88 -34.76 -4.38
CA GLU A 118 27.14 -33.74 -3.64
C GLU A 118 25.64 -33.92 -3.78
N PRO A 119 24.86 -34.02 -2.67
CA PRO A 119 23.42 -34.10 -2.73
C PRO A 119 22.82 -32.79 -3.27
N ALA A 120 21.69 -32.92 -3.99
CA ALA A 120 20.95 -31.76 -4.44
C ALA A 120 20.17 -31.14 -3.30
N LYS A 121 20.28 -29.81 -3.14
CA LYS A 121 19.57 -29.09 -2.08
C LYS A 121 18.25 -28.55 -2.63
N LEU A 122 17.13 -29.02 -2.07
CA LEU A 122 15.77 -28.58 -2.38
C LEU A 122 15.18 -27.84 -1.19
N ILE A 123 14.40 -26.78 -1.47
CA ILE A 123 13.75 -25.98 -0.43
C ILE A 123 12.25 -26.09 -0.60
N GLY A 124 11.56 -26.41 0.49
CA GLY A 124 10.11 -26.49 0.50
C GLY A 124 9.52 -26.01 1.81
N GLU A 125 8.20 -25.90 1.84
CA GLU A 125 7.43 -25.60 3.02
C GLU A 125 6.92 -26.91 3.65
N VAL A 126 6.98 -27.02 4.97
CA VAL A 126 6.45 -28.16 5.70
C VAL A 126 4.92 -28.12 5.66
N ASP A 127 4.30 -29.13 5.08
CA ASP A 127 2.86 -29.28 5.07
C ASP A 127 2.43 -30.41 6.01
N LYS A 128 1.70 -30.04 7.07
CA LYS A 128 1.11 -30.90 8.10
C LYS A 128 -0.41 -30.95 8.02
N SER A 129 -1.00 -30.46 6.93
CA SER A 129 -2.44 -30.44 6.74
C SER A 129 -3.04 -31.85 6.77
N ASP A 130 -4.34 -31.95 7.04
CA ASP A 130 -5.03 -33.23 7.02
C ASP A 130 -5.02 -33.87 5.63
N ALA A 131 -4.97 -33.04 4.57
CA ALA A 131 -4.82 -33.53 3.21
C ALA A 131 -3.43 -34.15 2.99
N ALA A 132 -2.37 -33.50 3.50
CA ALA A 132 -1.00 -34.01 3.46
C ALA A 132 -0.88 -35.36 4.21
N LYS A 133 -1.45 -35.44 5.42
CA LYS A 133 -1.46 -36.67 6.20
C LYS A 133 -2.20 -37.81 5.48
N LYS A 134 -3.38 -37.51 4.93
CA LYS A 134 -4.16 -38.50 4.16
C LYS A 134 -3.38 -39.02 2.96
N LEU A 135 -2.65 -38.14 2.26
CA LEU A 135 -1.79 -38.51 1.13
C LEU A 135 -0.67 -39.45 1.61
N LEU A 136 0.01 -39.08 2.69
CA LEU A 136 1.11 -39.89 3.26
C LEU A 136 0.60 -41.26 3.76
N ASP A 137 -0.55 -41.32 4.42
CA ASP A 137 -1.18 -42.58 4.86
C ASP A 137 -1.56 -43.44 3.66
N THR A 138 -2.16 -42.84 2.63
CA THR A 138 -2.50 -43.55 1.38
C THR A 138 -1.27 -44.14 0.71
N MET A 139 -0.16 -43.39 0.68
CA MET A 139 1.10 -43.88 0.12
C MET A 139 1.74 -44.97 1.00
N ALA A 140 1.65 -44.83 2.30
CA ALA A 140 2.14 -45.85 3.24
C ALA A 140 1.34 -47.15 3.16
N ASP A 141 0.03 -47.04 2.88
CA ASP A 141 -0.88 -48.20 2.86
C ASP A 141 -0.99 -48.89 1.49
N ASN A 142 -0.57 -48.21 0.42
CA ASN A 142 -0.74 -48.70 -0.94
C ASN A 142 0.26 -49.83 -1.24
N SER A 143 -0.18 -51.04 -0.96
CA SER A 143 0.59 -52.25 -1.23
C SER A 143 0.81 -52.55 -2.74
N GLU A 144 0.03 -51.91 -3.63
CA GLU A 144 0.09 -52.13 -5.05
C GLU A 144 1.32 -51.45 -5.70
N THR A 145 1.88 -50.44 -5.09
CA THR A 145 3.06 -49.72 -5.62
C THR A 145 4.37 -50.51 -5.46
N GLY A 146 4.33 -51.69 -4.79
CA GLY A 146 5.50 -52.53 -4.61
C GLY A 146 6.67 -51.84 -3.86
N LEU A 147 6.40 -50.74 -3.19
CA LEU A 147 7.41 -49.98 -2.48
C LEU A 147 7.87 -50.77 -1.26
N PRO A 148 9.10 -51.31 -1.24
CA PRO A 148 9.64 -52.01 -0.04
C PRO A 148 9.90 -51.02 1.11
N TYR A 149 9.46 -49.80 0.99
CA TYR A 149 9.88 -48.65 1.78
C TYR A 149 8.86 -48.16 2.81
N ARG A 150 7.73 -48.87 3.00
CA ARG A 150 6.66 -48.48 3.94
C ARG A 150 7.19 -48.11 5.34
N ASN A 151 8.10 -48.87 5.87
CA ASN A 151 8.71 -48.61 7.18
C ASN A 151 9.81 -47.53 7.15
N GLN A 152 10.24 -47.10 5.96
CA GLN A 152 11.31 -46.15 5.75
C GLN A 152 10.80 -44.81 5.27
N LEU A 153 9.47 -44.68 5.10
CA LEU A 153 8.85 -43.42 4.68
C LEU A 153 8.65 -42.49 5.88
N TRP A 154 9.05 -41.26 5.73
CA TRP A 154 8.74 -40.20 6.67
C TRP A 154 7.27 -39.77 6.51
N THR A 155 6.48 -39.96 7.58
CA THR A 155 5.01 -39.75 7.55
C THR A 155 4.54 -38.58 8.41
N GLU A 156 5.46 -37.86 9.07
CA GLU A 156 5.07 -36.73 9.93
C GLU A 156 4.59 -35.49 9.15
N TYR A 157 5.18 -35.26 7.99
CA TYR A 157 4.81 -34.18 7.08
C TYR A 157 5.36 -34.43 5.67
N LEU A 158 4.82 -33.75 4.70
CA LEU A 158 5.39 -33.67 3.36
C LEU A 158 6.07 -32.32 3.14
N VAL A 159 6.95 -32.25 2.16
CA VAL A 159 7.62 -31.02 1.76
C VAL A 159 7.00 -30.47 0.49
N ASN A 160 6.42 -29.27 0.58
CA ASN A 160 5.68 -28.65 -0.51
C ASN A 160 6.49 -27.48 -1.13
N MET A 161 7.17 -27.73 -2.22
CA MET A 161 7.91 -26.73 -2.96
C MET A 161 6.99 -25.75 -3.70
N LYS A 162 5.81 -26.22 -4.15
CA LYS A 162 4.83 -25.37 -4.84
C LYS A 162 4.31 -24.27 -3.91
N GLU A 163 3.96 -24.62 -2.68
CA GLU A 163 3.55 -23.63 -1.66
C GLU A 163 4.67 -22.67 -1.31
N TYR A 164 5.89 -23.15 -1.13
CA TYR A 164 7.05 -22.31 -0.93
C TYR A 164 7.21 -21.28 -2.05
N ARG A 165 7.13 -21.70 -3.33
CA ARG A 165 7.23 -20.82 -4.50
C ARG A 165 6.09 -19.79 -4.53
N GLN A 166 4.88 -20.21 -4.17
CA GLN A 166 3.73 -19.32 -4.12
C GLN A 166 3.86 -18.29 -2.98
N SER A 167 4.31 -18.72 -1.81
CA SER A 167 4.61 -17.83 -0.68
C SER A 167 5.68 -16.81 -1.04
N GLN A 168 6.75 -17.22 -1.72
CA GLN A 168 7.80 -16.33 -2.24
C GLN A 168 7.23 -15.27 -3.18
N LYS A 169 6.44 -15.67 -4.19
CA LYS A 169 5.79 -14.74 -5.11
C LYS A 169 4.91 -13.73 -4.37
N THR A 170 4.13 -14.20 -3.39
CA THR A 170 3.26 -13.33 -2.59
C THR A 170 4.07 -12.30 -1.80
N ILE A 171 5.15 -12.70 -1.15
CA ILE A 171 6.03 -11.79 -0.41
C ILE A 171 6.66 -10.75 -1.35
N HIS A 172 7.12 -11.14 -2.54
CA HIS A 172 7.65 -10.20 -3.53
C HIS A 172 6.61 -9.15 -3.95
N TRP A 173 5.36 -9.58 -4.24
CA TRP A 173 4.28 -8.65 -4.57
C TRP A 173 3.95 -7.69 -3.42
N LEU A 174 3.95 -8.17 -2.17
CA LEU A 174 3.77 -7.32 -1.00
C LEU A 174 4.89 -6.28 -0.87
N VAL A 175 6.16 -6.71 -1.02
CA VAL A 175 7.31 -5.78 -0.98
C VAL A 175 7.19 -4.71 -2.06
N TYR A 176 6.91 -5.10 -3.31
CA TYR A 176 6.75 -4.12 -4.40
C TYR A 176 5.56 -3.19 -4.16
N GLY A 177 4.42 -3.73 -3.72
CA GLY A 177 3.22 -2.95 -3.43
C GLY A 177 3.46 -1.90 -2.33
N PHE A 178 4.03 -2.30 -1.19
CA PHE A 178 4.32 -1.38 -0.10
C PHE A 178 5.40 -0.36 -0.47
N THR A 179 6.43 -0.77 -1.20
CA THR A 179 7.47 0.14 -1.67
C THR A 179 6.90 1.18 -2.62
N ALA A 180 6.11 0.77 -3.59
CA ALA A 180 5.44 1.69 -4.54
C ALA A 180 4.51 2.68 -3.81
N ALA A 181 3.68 2.18 -2.88
CA ALA A 181 2.79 3.03 -2.08
C ALA A 181 3.58 4.05 -1.24
N THR A 182 4.68 3.63 -0.62
CA THR A 182 5.55 4.52 0.16
C THR A 182 6.16 5.62 -0.71
N VAL A 183 6.70 5.26 -1.87
CA VAL A 183 7.26 6.22 -2.83
C VAL A 183 6.20 7.22 -3.30
N LEU A 184 5.00 6.76 -3.65
CA LEU A 184 3.89 7.62 -4.05
C LEU A 184 3.48 8.60 -2.93
N CYS A 185 3.42 8.14 -1.68
CA CYS A 185 3.14 9.00 -0.54
C CYS A 185 4.21 10.07 -0.33
N ILE A 186 5.49 9.72 -0.48
CA ILE A 186 6.60 10.68 -0.39
C ILE A 186 6.51 11.72 -1.51
N LEU A 187 6.33 11.29 -2.76
CA LEU A 187 6.20 12.18 -3.92
C LEU A 187 5.01 13.13 -3.75
N TRP A 188 3.85 12.61 -3.31
CA TRP A 188 2.69 13.44 -3.00
C TRP A 188 2.98 14.49 -1.93
N GLY A 189 3.70 14.10 -0.86
CA GLY A 189 4.15 15.01 0.19
C GLY A 189 5.07 16.13 -0.34
N LEU A 190 6.01 15.78 -1.19
CA LEU A 190 6.94 16.74 -1.83
C LEU A 190 6.21 17.71 -2.76
N ILE A 191 5.31 17.23 -3.61
CA ILE A 191 4.49 18.04 -4.50
C ILE A 191 3.64 19.03 -3.69
N ASN A 192 2.98 18.55 -2.64
CA ASN A 192 2.19 19.41 -1.78
C ASN A 192 3.04 20.46 -1.06
N ARG A 193 4.24 20.09 -0.60
CA ARG A 193 5.19 21.03 0.01
C ARG A 193 5.64 22.11 -0.98
N TYR A 194 5.93 21.72 -2.22
CA TYR A 194 6.32 22.63 -3.29
C TYR A 194 5.18 23.62 -3.62
N ARG A 195 3.96 23.12 -3.85
CA ARG A 195 2.76 23.94 -4.10
C ARG A 195 2.50 24.94 -2.98
N ARG A 196 2.64 24.52 -1.71
CA ARG A 196 2.50 25.42 -0.56
C ARG A 196 3.54 26.52 -0.54
N ARG A 197 4.81 26.19 -0.85
CA ARG A 197 5.86 27.19 -0.93
C ARG A 197 5.56 28.23 -2.01
N GLN A 198 5.14 27.82 -3.18
CA GLN A 198 4.75 28.72 -4.26
C GLN A 198 3.58 29.62 -3.85
N PHE A 199 2.55 29.05 -3.22
CA PHE A 199 1.41 29.81 -2.74
C PHE A 199 1.83 30.90 -1.75
N TYR A 200 2.57 30.54 -0.69
CA TYR A 200 3.00 31.53 0.29
C TYR A 200 4.01 32.55 -0.28
N SER A 201 4.82 32.15 -1.24
CA SER A 201 5.70 33.10 -1.94
C SER A 201 4.89 34.16 -2.67
N ARG A 202 3.85 33.77 -3.40
CA ARG A 202 2.93 34.71 -4.07
C ARG A 202 2.15 35.55 -3.07
N LEU A 203 1.57 34.91 -2.05
CA LEU A 203 0.82 35.62 -1.01
C LEU A 203 1.64 36.74 -0.34
N TYR A 204 2.90 36.48 -0.02
CA TYR A 204 3.78 37.47 0.60
C TYR A 204 4.40 38.46 -0.41
N GLN A 205 4.34 38.16 -1.68
CA GLN A 205 4.69 39.09 -2.73
C GLN A 205 3.58 40.11 -2.97
N ASP A 206 2.32 39.63 -3.00
CA ASP A 206 1.14 40.48 -3.23
C ASP A 206 0.74 41.23 -1.94
N PHE A 207 0.97 40.61 -0.77
CA PHE A 207 0.62 41.16 0.55
C PHE A 207 1.81 41.03 1.53
N PRO A 208 2.81 41.89 1.43
CA PRO A 208 4.02 41.85 2.28
C PRO A 208 3.75 41.93 3.78
N GLU A 209 2.67 42.63 4.17
CA GLU A 209 2.23 42.79 5.56
C GLU A 209 1.79 41.47 6.22
N LEU A 210 1.35 40.51 5.44
CA LEU A 210 0.97 39.18 5.96
C LEU A 210 2.19 38.29 6.29
N LYS A 211 3.39 38.72 5.92
CA LYS A 211 4.60 37.95 6.16
C LYS A 211 4.98 37.92 7.64
N GLY A 212 4.59 36.84 8.30
CA GLY A 212 4.82 36.65 9.73
C GLY A 212 3.63 37.02 10.60
N GLN A 213 2.54 37.48 10.01
CA GLN A 213 1.32 37.91 10.71
C GLN A 213 0.06 37.41 9.98
N LEU A 214 -0.02 36.11 9.73
CA LEU A 214 -1.20 35.53 9.05
C LEU A 214 -2.50 35.67 9.85
N ASP A 215 -2.41 35.87 11.17
CA ASP A 215 -3.57 36.14 12.02
C ASP A 215 -4.21 37.50 11.67
N HIS A 216 -3.47 38.40 11.00
CA HIS A 216 -4.00 39.66 10.47
C HIS A 216 -5.11 39.46 9.44
N LEU A 217 -5.10 38.35 8.73
CA LEU A 217 -6.19 37.99 7.81
C LEU A 217 -7.55 37.92 8.52
N GLN A 218 -7.60 37.45 9.77
CA GLN A 218 -8.84 37.34 10.52
C GLN A 218 -9.42 38.71 10.89
N VAL A 219 -8.55 39.67 11.15
CA VAL A 219 -8.96 41.00 11.66
C VAL A 219 -9.22 41.98 10.51
N ALA A 220 -8.43 41.88 9.43
CA ALA A 220 -8.42 42.88 8.39
C ALA A 220 -9.09 42.44 7.08
N SER A 221 -9.70 41.25 7.04
CA SER A 221 -10.49 40.79 5.89
C SER A 221 -11.94 41.30 5.97
N ASP A 222 -12.52 41.61 4.82
CA ASP A 222 -13.94 41.93 4.70
C ASP A 222 -14.85 40.73 5.05
N TYR A 223 -14.31 39.53 4.80
CA TYR A 223 -14.87 38.26 5.24
C TYR A 223 -13.74 37.32 5.71
N ALA A 224 -13.92 36.74 6.88
CA ALA A 224 -12.96 35.79 7.43
C ALA A 224 -13.67 34.56 8.03
N ASP A 225 -13.30 33.37 7.52
CA ASP A 225 -13.70 32.09 8.07
C ASP A 225 -12.42 31.27 8.36
N ASP A 226 -11.89 31.40 9.54
CA ASP A 226 -10.68 30.68 9.98
C ASP A 226 -10.85 29.16 9.97
N TYR A 227 -12.05 28.69 10.34
CA TYR A 227 -12.32 27.27 10.39
C TYR A 227 -12.27 26.63 9.00
N ARG A 228 -12.74 27.37 8.00
CA ARG A 228 -12.72 26.93 6.60
C ARG A 228 -11.50 27.43 5.84
N GLY A 229 -10.75 28.39 6.40
CA GLY A 229 -9.61 29.04 5.78
C GLY A 229 -9.98 29.82 4.52
N LEU A 230 -11.11 30.52 4.56
CA LEU A 230 -11.65 31.33 3.47
C LEU A 230 -11.64 32.79 3.89
N TYR A 231 -10.98 33.63 3.12
CA TYR A 231 -10.82 35.06 3.41
C TYR A 231 -11.05 35.90 2.17
N LEU A 232 -11.72 37.04 2.35
CA LEU A 232 -11.82 38.11 1.38
C LEU A 232 -10.94 39.26 1.87
N TYR A 233 -9.77 39.47 1.26
CA TYR A 233 -8.79 40.41 1.73
C TYR A 233 -8.25 41.25 0.58
N LYS A 234 -8.42 42.60 0.65
CA LYS A 234 -7.93 43.55 -0.37
C LYS A 234 -8.20 43.09 -1.79
N ASP A 235 -9.45 42.94 -2.15
CA ASP A 235 -9.92 42.51 -3.48
C ASP A 235 -9.39 41.16 -3.97
N SER A 236 -8.99 40.32 -3.00
CA SER A 236 -8.49 38.98 -3.31
C SER A 236 -9.19 37.91 -2.49
N LEU A 237 -9.57 36.84 -3.15
CA LEU A 237 -10.07 35.63 -2.52
C LEU A 237 -8.89 34.74 -2.12
N ILE A 238 -8.66 34.58 -0.83
CA ILE A 238 -7.60 33.77 -0.27
C ILE A 238 -8.21 32.50 0.34
N CYS A 239 -7.81 31.35 -0.19
CA CYS A 239 -8.21 30.06 0.35
C CYS A 239 -6.98 29.36 0.93
N LEU A 240 -6.95 29.17 2.24
CA LEU A 240 -5.93 28.37 2.92
C LEU A 240 -6.42 26.93 3.02
N GLY A 241 -5.54 25.97 2.81
CA GLY A 241 -5.97 24.61 2.95
C GLY A 241 -5.29 23.61 1.99
N LEU A 242 -5.92 22.42 1.72
CA LEU A 242 -5.37 21.39 0.83
C LEU A 242 -5.15 21.92 -0.59
N ARG A 243 -6.10 22.68 -1.06
CA ARG A 243 -6.02 23.38 -2.34
C ARG A 243 -6.00 24.87 -2.04
N MET A 244 -4.81 25.38 -1.81
CA MET A 244 -4.59 26.81 -1.59
C MET A 244 -4.84 27.55 -2.88
N ALA A 245 -5.56 28.67 -2.80
CA ALA A 245 -5.81 29.54 -3.92
C ALA A 245 -5.67 31.00 -3.50
N LEU A 246 -5.11 31.81 -4.37
CA LEU A 246 -5.05 33.25 -4.30
C LEU A 246 -5.58 33.76 -5.63
N LEU A 247 -6.74 34.37 -5.61
CA LEU A 247 -7.48 34.81 -6.80
C LEU A 247 -7.87 36.26 -6.65
N PRO A 248 -7.25 37.18 -7.40
CA PRO A 248 -7.70 38.56 -7.49
C PRO A 248 -9.11 38.60 -8.07
N ILE A 249 -10.04 39.31 -7.42
CA ILE A 249 -11.45 39.31 -7.81
C ILE A 249 -11.65 40.01 -9.14
N ASN A 250 -10.86 41.05 -9.43
CA ASN A 250 -10.88 41.76 -10.70
C ASN A 250 -10.49 40.89 -11.93
N GLU A 251 -9.81 39.76 -11.70
CA GLU A 251 -9.48 38.78 -12.74
C GLU A 251 -10.57 37.68 -12.88
N LEU A 252 -11.63 37.72 -12.06
CA LEU A 252 -12.70 36.73 -12.09
C LEU A 252 -13.90 37.24 -12.91
N ALA A 253 -14.35 36.43 -13.86
CA ALA A 253 -15.58 36.65 -14.61
C ALA A 253 -16.79 36.00 -13.93
N ALA A 254 -16.59 34.90 -13.23
CA ALA A 254 -17.68 34.21 -12.53
C ALA A 254 -17.16 33.35 -11.38
N LEU A 255 -17.96 33.23 -10.32
CA LEU A 255 -17.76 32.32 -9.21
C LEU A 255 -19.01 31.46 -9.02
N THR A 256 -18.83 30.15 -9.01
CA THR A 256 -19.93 29.19 -8.83
C THR A 256 -19.68 28.32 -7.59
N LEU A 257 -20.64 28.30 -6.70
CA LEU A 257 -20.68 27.31 -5.60
C LEU A 257 -21.44 26.08 -6.09
N ASN A 258 -20.77 24.97 -6.20
CA ASN A 258 -21.35 23.72 -6.64
C ASN A 258 -21.61 22.80 -5.44
N LYS A 259 -22.77 22.17 -5.44
CA LYS A 259 -23.20 21.20 -4.44
C LYS A 259 -23.26 19.82 -5.06
N ILE A 260 -22.49 18.87 -4.53
CA ILE A 260 -22.58 17.46 -4.91
C ILE A 260 -23.15 16.67 -3.74
N VAL A 261 -24.26 15.99 -3.98
CA VAL A 261 -24.86 15.08 -3.02
C VAL A 261 -24.51 13.66 -3.43
N SER A 262 -23.72 12.98 -2.60
CA SER A 262 -23.38 11.57 -2.77
C SER A 262 -24.06 10.72 -1.69
N ARG A 263 -24.53 9.53 -2.07
CA ARG A 263 -25.01 8.53 -1.10
C ARG A 263 -23.84 7.66 -0.69
N GLY A 264 -23.46 7.71 0.57
CA GLY A 264 -22.47 6.81 1.14
C GLY A 264 -22.96 5.36 1.19
N ARG A 265 -22.05 4.43 1.45
CA ARG A 265 -22.27 2.97 1.46
C ARG A 265 -23.42 2.50 2.39
N TYR A 266 -23.80 3.33 3.37
CA TYR A 266 -24.88 3.07 4.33
C TYR A 266 -26.11 4.00 4.14
N GLY A 267 -26.35 4.49 2.93
CA GLY A 267 -27.49 5.38 2.65
C GLY A 267 -27.36 6.80 3.22
N VAL A 268 -26.29 7.12 3.92
CA VAL A 268 -26.08 8.45 4.52
C VAL A 268 -25.76 9.44 3.42
N LYS A 269 -26.60 10.47 3.26
CA LYS A 269 -26.34 11.58 2.33
C LYS A 269 -25.12 12.37 2.80
N GLN A 270 -24.09 12.40 1.95
CA GLN A 270 -22.93 13.28 2.12
C GLN A 270 -23.06 14.43 1.15
N VAL A 271 -22.94 15.65 1.65
CA VAL A 271 -23.01 16.86 0.85
C VAL A 271 -21.62 17.47 0.77
N ASN A 272 -21.15 17.70 -0.44
CA ASN A 272 -19.87 18.32 -0.71
C ASN A 272 -20.10 19.61 -1.46
N TYR A 273 -19.51 20.69 -0.97
CA TYR A 273 -19.53 21.99 -1.64
C TYR A 273 -18.14 22.30 -2.17
N PHE A 274 -18.05 22.84 -3.37
CA PHE A 274 -16.78 23.33 -3.91
C PHE A 274 -17.00 24.57 -4.75
N PHE A 275 -16.03 25.48 -4.69
CA PHE A 275 -16.02 26.65 -5.53
C PHE A 275 -15.35 26.39 -6.88
N ARG A 276 -15.94 26.90 -7.93
CA ARG A 276 -15.40 26.93 -9.26
C ARG A 276 -15.39 28.38 -9.73
N ALA A 277 -14.20 28.95 -9.91
CA ALA A 277 -14.04 30.26 -10.47
C ALA A 277 -13.74 30.15 -11.97
N ARG A 278 -14.25 31.09 -12.76
CA ARG A 278 -13.86 31.31 -14.15
C ARG A 278 -13.19 32.66 -14.22
N ASP A 279 -11.94 32.70 -14.73
CA ASP A 279 -11.26 33.95 -14.95
C ASP A 279 -11.71 34.68 -16.22
N VAL A 280 -11.28 35.91 -16.39
CA VAL A 280 -11.58 36.74 -17.60
C VAL A 280 -11.02 36.13 -18.89
N LYS A 281 -10.03 35.25 -18.80
CA LYS A 281 -9.47 34.50 -19.93
C LYS A 281 -10.25 33.24 -20.25
N GLY A 282 -11.29 32.93 -19.48
CA GLY A 282 -12.15 31.76 -19.65
C GLY A 282 -11.62 30.48 -19.00
N GLN A 283 -10.49 30.52 -18.30
CA GLN A 283 -9.93 29.37 -17.59
C GLN A 283 -10.71 29.07 -16.31
N PHE A 284 -10.82 27.78 -15.98
CA PHE A 284 -11.52 27.33 -14.78
C PHE A 284 -10.55 26.96 -13.68
N HIS A 285 -10.77 27.56 -12.52
CA HIS A 285 -10.06 27.26 -11.29
C HIS A 285 -11.01 26.59 -10.32
N THR A 286 -10.79 25.30 -10.02
CA THR A 286 -11.56 24.60 -8.98
C THR A 286 -10.75 24.60 -7.70
N PHE A 287 -11.27 25.23 -6.69
CA PHE A 287 -10.61 25.29 -5.41
C PHE A 287 -11.59 24.87 -4.30
N ARG A 288 -11.00 24.44 -3.25
CA ARG A 288 -11.58 24.00 -2.00
C ARG A 288 -12.93 23.28 -2.09
N SER A 289 -12.95 22.04 -1.61
CA SER A 289 -14.14 21.31 -1.30
C SER A 289 -14.37 21.29 0.21
N TYR A 290 -15.59 21.56 0.60
CA TYR A 290 -16.06 21.49 1.98
C TYR A 290 -16.92 20.26 2.13
N HIS A 291 -16.57 19.40 3.09
CA HIS A 291 -17.34 18.22 3.42
C HIS A 291 -18.08 18.48 4.73
N GLY A 292 -19.38 18.37 4.73
CA GLY A 292 -20.12 18.58 5.96
C GLY A 292 -21.45 17.85 5.97
N ARG A 293 -21.82 17.37 7.15
CA ARG A 293 -23.18 16.93 7.48
C ARG A 293 -24.01 18.09 8.01
N ASN A 294 -23.41 19.25 8.29
CA ASN A 294 -24.06 20.37 8.94
C ASN A 294 -24.86 21.22 7.95
N LYS A 295 -26.09 21.50 8.32
CA LYS A 295 -26.94 22.49 7.62
C LYS A 295 -26.28 23.87 7.61
N THR A 296 -25.57 24.23 8.69
CA THR A 296 -24.84 25.51 8.83
C THR A 296 -23.78 25.74 7.76
N LEU A 297 -23.20 24.67 7.17
CA LEU A 297 -22.20 24.85 6.13
C LEU A 297 -22.75 25.52 4.87
N ALA A 298 -23.99 25.19 4.48
CA ALA A 298 -24.63 25.83 3.33
C ALA A 298 -24.91 27.31 3.61
N GLU A 299 -25.45 27.61 4.80
CA GLU A 299 -25.77 28.95 5.25
C GLU A 299 -24.52 29.84 5.32
N ASP A 300 -23.44 29.34 5.92
CA ASP A 300 -22.18 30.08 6.03
C ASP A 300 -21.55 30.39 4.66
N LEU A 301 -21.64 29.42 3.71
CA LEU A 301 -21.13 29.63 2.35
C LEU A 301 -22.02 30.58 1.55
N GLU A 302 -23.33 30.61 1.82
CA GLU A 302 -24.26 31.56 1.23
C GLU A 302 -24.02 32.96 1.76
N ILE A 303 -23.76 33.15 3.06
CA ILE A 303 -23.34 34.43 3.64
C ILE A 303 -22.08 34.96 2.93
N PHE A 304 -21.07 34.11 2.74
CA PHE A 304 -19.87 34.49 1.99
C PHE A 304 -20.21 35.00 0.57
N LEU A 305 -21.11 34.31 -0.14
CA LEU A 305 -21.52 34.72 -1.50
C LEU A 305 -22.29 36.06 -1.48
N VAL A 306 -23.09 36.30 -0.44
CA VAL A 306 -23.82 37.59 -0.28
C VAL A 306 -22.80 38.71 -0.05
N VAL A 307 -21.86 38.56 0.86
CA VAL A 307 -20.81 39.57 1.12
C VAL A 307 -20.02 39.85 -0.16
N LEU A 308 -19.64 38.81 -0.88
CA LEU A 308 -18.92 38.94 -2.12
C LEU A 308 -19.75 39.68 -3.20
N GLY A 309 -21.04 39.35 -3.33
CA GLY A 309 -21.94 40.00 -4.29
C GLY A 309 -22.24 41.48 -3.97
N GLN A 310 -22.27 41.83 -2.69
CA GLN A 310 -22.41 43.23 -2.25
C GLN A 310 -21.18 44.06 -2.56
N GLY A 311 -19.97 43.47 -2.34
CA GLY A 311 -18.71 44.14 -2.61
C GLY A 311 -18.34 44.21 -4.10
N TYR A 312 -18.78 43.23 -4.89
CA TYR A 312 -18.41 43.08 -6.30
C TYR A 312 -19.60 42.77 -7.20
N PRO A 313 -20.47 43.77 -7.51
CA PRO A 313 -21.71 43.57 -8.23
C PRO A 313 -21.52 43.08 -9.67
N ASP A 314 -20.37 43.33 -10.29
CA ASP A 314 -20.05 42.86 -11.63
C ASP A 314 -19.63 41.40 -11.71
N LEU A 315 -19.31 40.77 -10.58
CA LEU A 315 -18.93 39.37 -10.52
C LEU A 315 -20.18 38.48 -10.62
N LYS A 316 -20.23 37.64 -11.64
CA LYS A 316 -21.32 36.69 -11.79
C LYS A 316 -21.23 35.57 -10.75
N ILE A 317 -22.06 35.62 -9.73
CA ILE A 317 -22.14 34.65 -8.67
C ILE A 317 -23.30 33.69 -8.89
N THR A 318 -23.08 32.40 -8.83
CA THR A 318 -24.09 31.37 -8.98
C THR A 318 -23.94 30.27 -7.96
N SER A 319 -25.08 29.74 -7.43
CA SER A 319 -25.10 28.53 -6.59
C SER A 319 -25.85 27.43 -7.36
N LYS A 320 -25.28 26.23 -7.46
CA LYS A 320 -25.82 25.07 -8.17
C LYS A 320 -25.83 23.83 -7.28
#